data_6ba656f08cebaf5a66ee28266dbc325c
#
_entry.id   6ba656f08cebaf5a66ee28266dbc325c
#
_cell.length_a   1.000
_cell.length_b   1.000
_cell.length_c   1.000
_cell.angle_alpha   90.00
_cell.angle_beta   90.00
_cell.angle_gamma   90.00
#
_symmetry.space_group_name_H-M   'P 1'
#
loop_
_entity.id
_entity.type
_entity.pdbx_description
1 polymer ?
#
loop_
_entity_poly.entity_id
_entity_poly.type
_entity_poly.pdbx_seq_one_letter_code
_entity_poly.pdbx_strand_id
1 'polypeptide(L)'
;MRKYLACIVLLVSSALTGCTSVAVQDASSESYAKEFNPPPAGWSGLYLYRTCNVIGAGFDKGLYVDGQYIGDSTRCSFFYRLVEPGTHTIQTASEFGENEVSLEFKEGSNHFVKQYLRPGLVLFGAELEIMDPDEIEEAKQDIKEYSLNVNQDNPELNLKIWESKPGKGSVSGPKNKEEAKSMAK
;
A
#
# COMPACT_ATOMS: atom_id res chain seq x y z
N MET A 1 36.17 15.37 38.10
CA MET A 1 35.53 14.08 37.71
C MET A 1 34.03 14.14 37.69
N ARG A 2 33.31 14.70 38.70
CA ARG A 2 31.83 14.77 38.72
C ARG A 2 31.18 15.63 37.61
N LYS A 3 31.86 16.64 37.06
CA LYS A 3 31.36 17.50 35.99
C LYS A 3 31.33 16.80 34.61
N TYR A 4 32.24 15.86 34.35
CA TYR A 4 32.30 15.12 33.09
C TYR A 4 31.31 13.96 33.04
N LEU A 5 30.95 13.41 34.23
CA LEU A 5 29.94 12.34 34.31
C LEU A 5 28.56 12.86 33.90
N ALA A 6 28.20 14.11 34.26
CA ALA A 6 26.93 14.74 33.89
C ALA A 6 26.81 14.99 32.38
N CYS A 7 27.91 15.37 31.71
CA CYS A 7 27.94 15.56 30.25
C CYS A 7 27.80 14.27 29.47
N ILE A 8 28.36 13.17 29.98
CA ILE A 8 28.26 11.84 29.31
C ILE A 8 26.84 11.29 29.41
N VAL A 9 26.15 11.50 30.53
CA VAL A 9 24.76 11.07 30.70
C VAL A 9 23.80 11.86 29.78
N LEU A 10 24.06 13.16 29.54
CA LEU A 10 23.24 13.94 28.61
C LEU A 10 23.43 13.56 27.13
N LEU A 11 24.60 13.07 26.74
CA LEU A 11 24.90 12.67 25.36
C LEU A 11 24.31 11.29 24.99
N VAL A 12 24.04 10.43 25.98
CA VAL A 12 23.46 9.08 25.75
C VAL A 12 21.93 9.11 25.61
N SER A 13 21.26 10.16 26.13
CA SER A 13 19.79 10.26 26.10
C SER A 13 19.19 10.73 24.77
N SER A 14 19.99 11.13 23.79
CA SER A 14 19.50 11.61 22.48
C SER A 14 19.46 10.58 21.36
N ALA A 15 19.78 9.30 21.62
CA ALA A 15 19.92 8.28 20.60
C ALA A 15 18.71 7.29 20.46
N LEU A 16 17.57 7.60 21.08
CA LEU A 16 16.43 6.65 21.16
C LEU A 16 15.14 7.14 20.48
N THR A 17 15.24 7.94 19.42
CA THR A 17 14.07 8.31 18.62
C THR A 17 14.21 7.89 17.17
N GLY A 18 14.12 6.59 16.94
CA GLY A 18 14.08 5.99 15.61
C GLY A 18 12.99 4.93 15.50
N CYS A 19 11.75 5.26 15.87
CA CYS A 19 10.62 4.50 15.36
C CYS A 19 10.31 5.03 13.96
N THR A 20 10.78 4.36 12.92
CA THR A 20 10.26 4.55 11.57
C THR A 20 8.87 3.94 11.55
N SER A 21 7.85 4.75 11.81
CA SER A 21 6.47 4.36 11.59
C SER A 21 6.19 4.46 10.08
N VAL A 22 5.68 3.39 9.47
CA VAL A 22 5.11 3.47 8.13
C VAL A 22 3.95 4.45 8.17
N ALA A 23 3.90 5.38 7.21
CA ALA A 23 2.84 6.37 7.16
C ALA A 23 1.49 5.66 6.84
N VAL A 24 0.49 5.87 7.68
CA VAL A 24 -0.88 5.34 7.52
C VAL A 24 -1.79 6.49 7.09
N GLN A 25 -2.73 6.20 6.18
CA GLN A 25 -3.72 7.16 5.70
C GLN A 25 -4.67 7.59 6.83
N ASP A 26 -5.33 8.73 6.62
CA ASP A 26 -6.38 9.19 7.54
C ASP A 26 -7.60 8.24 7.52
N ALA A 27 -8.38 8.27 8.61
CA ALA A 27 -9.50 7.36 8.82
C ALA A 27 -10.61 7.50 7.76
N SER A 28 -10.73 8.64 7.09
CA SER A 28 -11.74 8.84 6.04
C SER A 28 -11.35 8.18 4.73
N SER A 29 -10.08 8.24 4.36
CA SER A 29 -9.52 7.54 3.21
C SER A 29 -9.57 6.02 3.40
N GLU A 30 -9.24 5.55 4.59
CA GLU A 30 -9.34 4.13 4.94
C GLU A 30 -10.80 3.64 4.86
N SER A 31 -11.74 4.37 5.44
CA SER A 31 -13.17 4.03 5.38
C SER A 31 -13.66 3.92 3.95
N TYR A 32 -13.29 4.88 3.08
CA TYR A 32 -13.65 4.86 1.67
C TYR A 32 -13.08 3.64 0.93
N ALA A 33 -11.79 3.34 1.12
CA ALA A 33 -11.16 2.19 0.48
C ALA A 33 -11.84 0.88 0.90
N LYS A 34 -12.28 0.76 2.16
CA LYS A 34 -12.99 -0.42 2.70
C LYS A 34 -14.46 -0.55 2.23
N GLU A 35 -15.01 0.43 1.54
CA GLU A 35 -16.31 0.30 0.86
C GLU A 35 -16.20 -0.53 -0.44
N PHE A 36 -15.00 -0.71 -1.01
CA PHE A 36 -14.74 -1.44 -2.25
C PHE A 36 -15.55 -0.97 -3.44
N ASN A 37 -15.90 0.31 -3.47
CA ASN A 37 -16.67 0.89 -4.56
C ASN A 37 -15.93 0.70 -5.90
N PRO A 38 -16.65 0.59 -7.03
CA PRO A 38 -16.02 0.60 -8.33
C PRO A 38 -15.14 1.84 -8.51
N PRO A 39 -13.96 1.71 -9.12
CA PRO A 39 -13.11 2.85 -9.41
C PRO A 39 -13.79 3.82 -10.39
N PRO A 40 -13.39 5.09 -10.45
CA PRO A 40 -13.91 6.06 -11.40
C PRO A 40 -13.73 5.59 -12.86
N ALA A 41 -14.60 6.12 -13.77
CA ALA A 41 -14.49 5.82 -15.20
C ALA A 41 -13.08 6.14 -15.73
N GLY A 42 -12.55 5.27 -16.56
CA GLY A 42 -11.18 5.35 -17.10
C GLY A 42 -10.11 4.76 -16.19
N TRP A 43 -10.49 4.22 -15.03
CA TRP A 43 -9.55 3.67 -14.04
C TRP A 43 -9.90 2.26 -13.60
N SER A 44 -8.90 1.57 -13.07
CA SER A 44 -9.01 0.32 -12.33
C SER A 44 -8.50 0.52 -10.91
N GLY A 45 -9.04 -0.22 -9.95
CA GLY A 45 -8.57 -0.22 -8.56
C GLY A 45 -7.61 -1.38 -8.31
N LEU A 46 -6.51 -1.11 -7.61
CA LEU A 46 -5.58 -2.11 -7.12
C LEU A 46 -5.57 -2.10 -5.60
N TYR A 47 -5.89 -3.24 -5.00
CA TYR A 47 -5.68 -3.53 -3.58
C TYR A 47 -4.48 -4.45 -3.43
N LEU A 48 -3.42 -3.97 -2.79
CA LEU A 48 -2.26 -4.76 -2.40
C LEU A 48 -2.31 -4.92 -0.88
N TYR A 49 -2.44 -6.16 -0.38
CA TYR A 49 -2.61 -6.37 1.05
C TYR A 49 -1.69 -7.45 1.59
N ARG A 50 -1.33 -7.31 2.85
CA ARG A 50 -0.51 -8.27 3.58
C ARG A 50 -1.25 -8.79 4.80
N THR A 51 -1.36 -10.11 4.89
CA THR A 51 -2.09 -10.80 5.95
C THR A 51 -1.50 -10.58 7.34
N CYS A 52 -2.33 -10.82 8.36
CA CYS A 52 -1.95 -10.73 9.78
C CYS A 52 -1.09 -11.91 10.26
N ASN A 53 -0.40 -12.61 9.38
CA ASN A 53 0.43 -13.75 9.77
C ASN A 53 1.55 -13.32 10.73
N VAL A 54 1.79 -14.11 11.78
CA VAL A 54 2.86 -13.87 12.77
C VAL A 54 4.24 -14.12 12.16
N ILE A 55 4.31 -14.99 11.14
CA ILE A 55 5.55 -15.29 10.43
C ILE A 55 5.98 -14.04 9.66
N GLY A 56 7.18 -13.55 9.95
CA GLY A 56 7.72 -12.34 9.33
C GLY A 56 7.11 -11.02 9.83
N ALA A 57 6.40 -11.00 10.96
CA ALA A 57 5.70 -9.82 11.49
C ALA A 57 6.60 -8.59 11.71
N GLY A 58 7.90 -8.78 11.93
CA GLY A 58 8.87 -7.69 12.14
C GLY A 58 9.64 -7.27 10.88
N PHE A 59 9.26 -7.76 9.72
CA PHE A 59 9.95 -7.45 8.45
C PHE A 59 9.00 -6.71 7.51
N ASP A 60 9.31 -5.47 7.21
CA ASP A 60 8.62 -4.70 6.17
C ASP A 60 9.21 -5.04 4.80
N LYS A 61 8.39 -4.99 3.75
CA LYS A 61 8.80 -5.31 2.38
C LYS A 61 8.28 -4.25 1.41
N GLY A 62 9.20 -3.68 0.65
CA GLY A 62 8.87 -2.73 -0.41
C GLY A 62 7.94 -3.33 -1.45
N LEU A 63 6.96 -2.54 -1.89
CA LEU A 63 6.06 -2.84 -2.98
C LEU A 63 6.28 -1.87 -4.13
N TYR A 64 6.14 -2.37 -5.35
CA TYR A 64 6.35 -1.62 -6.58
C TYR A 64 5.23 -1.91 -7.57
N VAL A 65 4.87 -0.91 -8.35
CA VAL A 65 3.98 -1.03 -9.53
C VAL A 65 4.71 -0.46 -10.72
N ASP A 66 4.88 -1.25 -11.78
CA ASP A 66 5.66 -0.90 -12.97
C ASP A 66 7.08 -0.41 -12.66
N GLY A 67 7.72 -1.04 -11.67
CA GLY A 67 9.06 -0.66 -11.20
C GLY A 67 9.10 0.58 -10.32
N GLN A 68 7.96 1.25 -10.08
CA GLN A 68 7.89 2.42 -9.20
C GLN A 68 7.56 1.99 -7.78
N TYR A 69 8.41 2.40 -6.82
CA TYR A 69 8.20 2.13 -5.41
C TYR A 69 6.97 2.86 -4.87
N ILE A 70 6.05 2.13 -4.24
CA ILE A 70 4.80 2.68 -3.70
C ILE A 70 4.77 2.74 -2.17
N GLY A 71 5.66 2.03 -1.50
CA GLY A 71 5.76 2.03 -0.04
C GLY A 71 6.15 0.68 0.52
N ASP A 72 6.37 0.63 1.83
CA ASP A 72 6.63 -0.60 2.56
C ASP A 72 5.33 -1.19 3.11
N SER A 73 5.11 -2.47 2.86
CA SER A 73 4.00 -3.21 3.46
C SER A 73 4.38 -3.73 4.82
N THR A 74 3.51 -3.51 5.78
CA THR A 74 3.59 -4.06 7.13
C THR A 74 2.55 -5.15 7.33
N ARG A 75 2.65 -5.90 8.41
CA ARG A 75 1.64 -6.89 8.79
C ARG A 75 0.28 -6.23 9.01
N CYS A 76 -0.82 -6.86 8.58
CA CYS A 76 -2.19 -6.35 8.70
C CYS A 76 -2.37 -4.97 8.04
N SER A 77 -1.81 -4.77 6.87
CA SER A 77 -1.93 -3.52 6.14
C SER A 77 -2.27 -3.74 4.67
N PHE A 78 -2.77 -2.70 4.04
CA PHE A 78 -3.04 -2.71 2.62
C PHE A 78 -2.74 -1.35 1.99
N PHE A 79 -2.54 -1.37 0.67
CA PHE A 79 -2.52 -0.19 -0.19
C PHE A 79 -3.75 -0.24 -1.10
N TYR A 80 -4.34 0.90 -1.35
CA TYR A 80 -5.29 1.10 -2.43
C TYR A 80 -4.76 2.16 -3.37
N ARG A 81 -4.82 1.89 -4.68
CA ARG A 81 -4.45 2.88 -5.69
C ARG A 81 -5.25 2.71 -6.97
N LEU A 82 -5.43 3.80 -7.71
CA LEU A 82 -5.90 3.74 -9.08
C LEU A 82 -4.74 3.43 -10.02
N VAL A 83 -5.01 2.57 -10.99
CA VAL A 83 -4.12 2.25 -12.11
C VAL A 83 -4.86 2.41 -13.43
N GLU A 84 -4.16 2.75 -14.51
CA GLU A 84 -4.75 2.78 -15.85
C GLU A 84 -5.18 1.35 -16.26
N PRO A 85 -6.25 1.17 -17.06
CA PRO A 85 -6.54 -0.14 -17.64
C PRO A 85 -5.39 -0.61 -18.53
N GLY A 86 -5.07 -1.90 -18.48
CA GLY A 86 -3.97 -2.49 -19.23
C GLY A 86 -3.18 -3.50 -18.38
N THR A 87 -2.08 -3.96 -18.91
CA THR A 87 -1.20 -4.90 -18.19
C THR A 87 -0.19 -4.12 -17.36
N HIS A 88 -0.16 -4.39 -16.06
CA HIS A 88 0.79 -3.81 -15.12
C HIS A 88 1.54 -4.91 -14.39
N THR A 89 2.76 -4.58 -13.96
CA THR A 89 3.62 -5.46 -13.18
C THR A 89 3.63 -5.02 -11.73
N ILE A 90 3.31 -5.93 -10.84
CA ILE A 90 3.36 -5.74 -9.38
C ILE A 90 4.57 -6.51 -8.85
N GLN A 91 5.41 -5.86 -8.05
CA GLN A 91 6.62 -6.46 -7.51
C GLN A 91 6.74 -6.23 -6.01
N THR A 92 7.39 -7.16 -5.32
CA THR A 92 7.75 -7.01 -3.91
C THR A 92 9.26 -7.19 -3.70
N ALA A 93 9.84 -6.43 -2.77
CA ALA A 93 11.23 -6.61 -2.40
C ALA A 93 11.42 -8.00 -1.76
N SER A 94 12.14 -8.87 -2.44
CA SER A 94 12.46 -10.21 -1.97
C SER A 94 13.85 -10.62 -2.46
N GLU A 95 14.55 -11.42 -1.67
CA GLU A 95 15.86 -11.95 -2.05
C GLU A 95 15.76 -13.28 -2.77
N PHE A 96 14.58 -13.91 -2.74
CA PHE A 96 14.31 -15.19 -3.38
C PHE A 96 12.78 -15.40 -3.49
N GLY A 97 12.38 -16.28 -4.41
CA GLY A 97 10.98 -16.58 -4.69
C GLY A 97 10.40 -15.79 -5.86
N GLU A 98 9.16 -16.06 -6.19
CA GLU A 98 8.40 -15.31 -7.19
C GLU A 98 7.91 -14.00 -6.57
N ASN A 99 8.64 -12.94 -6.85
CA ASN A 99 8.41 -11.63 -6.26
C ASN A 99 7.78 -10.62 -7.23
N GLU A 100 7.31 -11.12 -8.37
CA GLU A 100 6.67 -10.32 -9.42
C GLU A 100 5.47 -11.07 -10.00
N VAL A 101 4.37 -10.33 -10.23
CA VAL A 101 3.20 -10.82 -10.96
C VAL A 101 2.78 -9.79 -12.00
N SER A 102 2.34 -10.26 -13.17
CA SER A 102 1.72 -9.42 -14.20
C SER A 102 0.22 -9.64 -14.20
N LEU A 103 -0.55 -8.56 -14.18
CA LEU A 103 -2.00 -8.58 -14.10
C LEU A 103 -2.60 -7.62 -15.13
N GLU A 104 -3.63 -8.07 -15.86
CA GLU A 104 -4.43 -7.22 -16.73
C GLU A 104 -5.53 -6.53 -15.92
N PHE A 105 -5.46 -5.20 -15.85
CA PHE A 105 -6.42 -4.36 -15.17
C PHE A 105 -7.55 -3.95 -16.10
N LYS A 106 -8.78 -4.28 -15.71
CA LYS A 106 -9.99 -3.94 -16.46
C LYS A 106 -10.61 -2.68 -15.89
N GLU A 107 -10.99 -1.74 -16.79
CA GLU A 107 -11.69 -0.51 -16.40
C GLU A 107 -12.92 -0.81 -15.52
N GLY A 108 -13.10 -0.02 -14.47
CA GLY A 108 -14.22 -0.12 -13.54
C GLY A 108 -14.15 -1.30 -12.58
N SER A 109 -13.06 -2.07 -12.59
CA SER A 109 -12.89 -3.25 -11.73
C SER A 109 -11.84 -3.06 -10.66
N ASN A 110 -12.08 -3.65 -9.48
CA ASN A 110 -11.08 -3.76 -8.42
C ASN A 110 -10.35 -5.09 -8.51
N HIS A 111 -9.04 -5.04 -8.38
CA HIS A 111 -8.14 -6.19 -8.42
C HIS A 111 -7.44 -6.33 -7.07
N PHE A 112 -7.23 -7.56 -6.62
CA PHE A 112 -6.68 -7.87 -5.31
C PHE A 112 -5.42 -8.72 -5.47
N VAL A 113 -4.33 -8.27 -4.85
CA VAL A 113 -3.04 -8.98 -4.82
C VAL A 113 -2.59 -9.10 -3.37
N LYS A 114 -2.38 -10.32 -2.94
CA LYS A 114 -1.92 -10.66 -1.61
C LYS A 114 -0.40 -10.77 -1.56
N GLN A 115 0.21 -10.10 -0.61
CA GLN A 115 1.61 -10.31 -0.26
C GLN A 115 1.70 -11.20 0.98
N TYR A 116 2.56 -12.19 0.93
CA TYR A 116 2.86 -13.02 2.09
C TYR A 116 4.36 -13.29 2.21
N LEU A 117 4.81 -13.55 3.43
CA LEU A 117 6.21 -13.85 3.70
C LEU A 117 6.41 -15.36 3.87
N ARG A 118 7.48 -15.86 3.28
CA ARG A 118 7.94 -17.24 3.47
C ARG A 118 9.24 -17.27 4.26
N PRO A 119 9.37 -18.19 5.22
CA PRO A 119 10.65 -18.41 5.88
C PRO A 119 11.69 -18.86 4.85
N GLY A 120 12.83 -18.17 4.82
CA GLY A 120 14.02 -18.58 4.11
C GLY A 120 15.04 -19.21 5.06
N LEU A 121 16.18 -19.58 4.52
CA LEU A 121 17.25 -20.19 5.31
C LEU A 121 17.90 -19.18 6.28
N VAL A 122 17.98 -17.91 5.89
CA VAL A 122 18.62 -16.82 6.66
C VAL A 122 17.65 -15.63 6.84
N LEU A 123 16.88 -15.31 5.81
CA LEU A 123 15.95 -14.18 5.77
C LEU A 123 14.57 -14.63 5.29
N PHE A 124 13.59 -13.72 5.38
CA PHE A 124 12.26 -13.95 4.84
C PHE A 124 12.17 -13.49 3.39
N GLY A 125 11.74 -14.39 2.50
CA GLY A 125 11.26 -14.04 1.16
C GLY A 125 9.87 -13.42 1.23
N ALA A 126 9.50 -12.68 0.19
CA ALA A 126 8.16 -12.19 -0.03
C ALA A 126 7.67 -12.64 -1.39
N GLU A 127 6.40 -13.04 -1.47
CA GLU A 127 5.74 -13.48 -2.69
C GLU A 127 4.43 -12.74 -2.87
N LEU A 128 3.97 -12.69 -4.11
CA LEU A 128 2.70 -12.09 -4.50
C LEU A 128 1.77 -13.14 -5.09
N GLU A 129 0.49 -13.03 -4.77
CA GLU A 129 -0.57 -13.91 -5.23
C GLU A 129 -1.74 -13.06 -5.72
N ILE A 130 -2.15 -13.27 -6.98
CA ILE A 130 -3.35 -12.65 -7.53
C ILE A 130 -4.56 -13.41 -7.01
N MET A 131 -5.53 -12.72 -6.42
CA MET A 131 -6.74 -13.36 -5.90
C MET A 131 -7.68 -13.75 -7.03
N ASP A 132 -8.07 -15.01 -7.04
CA ASP A 132 -9.10 -15.52 -7.93
C ASP A 132 -10.51 -15.00 -7.54
N PRO A 133 -11.49 -14.99 -8.46
CA PRO A 133 -12.82 -14.43 -8.21
C PRO A 133 -13.54 -15.01 -6.99
N ASP A 134 -13.30 -16.26 -6.64
CA ASP A 134 -13.88 -16.95 -5.48
C ASP A 134 -13.19 -16.60 -4.15
N GLU A 135 -11.97 -16.04 -4.19
CA GLU A 135 -11.20 -15.61 -3.03
C GLU A 135 -11.40 -14.13 -2.68
N ILE A 136 -11.99 -13.35 -3.59
CA ILE A 136 -12.13 -11.88 -3.42
C ILE A 136 -12.92 -11.52 -2.17
N GLU A 137 -13.95 -12.24 -1.82
CA GLU A 137 -14.75 -11.94 -0.64
C GLU A 137 -13.98 -12.20 0.67
N GLU A 138 -13.11 -13.20 0.72
CA GLU A 138 -12.19 -13.41 1.83
C GLU A 138 -11.16 -12.28 1.92
N ALA A 139 -10.55 -11.90 0.78
CA ALA A 139 -9.63 -10.77 0.71
C ALA A 139 -10.26 -9.46 1.22
N LYS A 140 -11.53 -9.18 0.87
CA LYS A 140 -12.26 -8.01 1.36
C LYS A 140 -12.51 -8.06 2.87
N GLN A 141 -12.81 -9.25 3.42
CA GLN A 141 -13.00 -9.43 4.86
C GLN A 141 -11.70 -9.15 5.61
N ASP A 142 -10.59 -9.68 5.13
CA ASP A 142 -9.26 -9.41 5.66
C ASP A 142 -8.95 -7.89 5.64
N ILE A 143 -9.10 -7.25 4.50
CA ILE A 143 -8.80 -5.82 4.31
C ILE A 143 -9.65 -4.93 5.23
N LYS A 144 -10.89 -5.30 5.57
CA LYS A 144 -11.72 -4.54 6.52
C LYS A 144 -11.08 -4.39 7.90
N GLU A 145 -10.28 -5.37 8.31
CA GLU A 145 -9.58 -5.38 9.59
C GLU A 145 -8.19 -4.74 9.53
N TYR A 146 -7.70 -4.40 8.33
CA TYR A 146 -6.33 -3.90 8.12
C TYR A 146 -6.27 -2.38 8.04
N SER A 147 -5.07 -1.83 8.23
CA SER A 147 -4.82 -0.39 8.11
C SER A 147 -4.38 -0.01 6.70
N LEU A 148 -4.90 1.10 6.19
CA LEU A 148 -4.53 1.64 4.88
C LEU A 148 -3.19 2.38 4.96
N ASN A 149 -2.22 1.95 4.16
CA ASN A 149 -0.92 2.61 4.01
C ASN A 149 -0.97 3.75 2.98
N VAL A 150 -0.08 4.73 3.13
CA VAL A 150 0.09 5.82 2.17
C VAL A 150 0.90 5.34 0.96
N ASN A 151 0.39 5.55 -0.26
CA ASN A 151 1.19 5.41 -1.47
C ASN A 151 2.19 6.55 -1.54
N GLN A 152 3.48 6.23 -1.43
CA GLN A 152 4.55 7.24 -1.33
C GLN A 152 4.85 7.93 -2.66
N ASP A 153 4.58 7.26 -3.77
CA ASP A 153 4.79 7.80 -5.12
C ASP A 153 3.73 8.85 -5.50
N ASN A 154 2.51 8.69 -5.03
CA ASN A 154 1.41 9.62 -5.30
C ASN A 154 0.37 9.67 -4.17
N PRO A 155 0.68 10.29 -3.03
CA PRO A 155 -0.24 10.38 -1.88
C PRO A 155 -1.54 11.11 -2.22
N GLU A 156 -1.47 12.12 -3.11
CA GLU A 156 -2.62 12.97 -3.45
C GLU A 156 -3.67 12.24 -4.32
N LEU A 157 -3.26 11.30 -5.17
CA LEU A 157 -4.19 10.58 -6.03
C LEU A 157 -5.22 9.79 -5.20
N ASN A 158 -4.77 9.20 -4.11
CA ASN A 158 -5.64 8.45 -3.20
C ASN A 158 -6.59 9.34 -2.40
N LEU A 159 -6.17 10.56 -2.04
CA LEU A 159 -7.00 11.53 -1.33
C LEU A 159 -8.11 12.12 -2.22
N LYS A 160 -7.83 12.35 -3.51
CA LYS A 160 -8.80 12.94 -4.45
C LYS A 160 -9.91 11.98 -4.87
N ILE A 161 -9.68 10.67 -4.82
CA ILE A 161 -10.71 9.66 -5.12
C ILE A 161 -11.86 9.73 -4.09
N TRP A 162 -11.54 10.00 -2.85
CA TRP A 162 -12.57 10.07 -1.80
C TRP A 162 -13.35 11.39 -1.82
N GLU A 163 -12.79 12.49 -2.31
CA GLU A 163 -13.50 13.76 -2.50
C GLU A 163 -14.58 13.67 -3.60
N SER A 164 -14.47 12.70 -4.50
CA SER A 164 -15.42 12.45 -5.59
C SER A 164 -16.66 11.60 -5.18
N LYS A 165 -16.98 11.50 -3.88
CA LYS A 165 -18.19 10.76 -3.42
C LYS A 165 -19.44 11.17 -4.19
N PRO A 166 -20.23 10.19 -4.70
CA PRO A 166 -21.55 10.48 -5.24
C PRO A 166 -22.44 11.08 -4.14
N GLY A 167 -22.74 12.39 -4.25
CA GLY A 167 -23.57 13.12 -3.29
C GLY A 167 -23.05 14.51 -2.90
N LYS A 168 -21.79 14.83 -3.16
CA LYS A 168 -21.26 16.20 -3.08
C LYS A 168 -20.68 16.57 -4.44
N GLY A 169 -21.46 17.21 -5.29
CA GLY A 169 -21.14 17.81 -6.57
C GLY A 169 -19.99 17.12 -7.34
N SER A 170 -20.31 16.45 -8.43
CA SER A 170 -19.40 15.65 -9.23
C SER A 170 -18.09 16.38 -9.55
N VAL A 171 -17.03 16.06 -8.86
CA VAL A 171 -15.69 16.21 -9.40
C VAL A 171 -15.38 14.87 -10.06
N SER A 172 -15.46 14.83 -11.38
CA SER A 172 -14.94 13.71 -12.16
C SER A 172 -13.47 13.52 -11.81
N GLY A 173 -13.04 12.30 -11.50
CA GLY A 173 -11.62 11.96 -11.43
C GLY A 173 -10.89 12.38 -12.71
N PRO A 174 -9.57 12.39 -12.74
CA PRO A 174 -8.83 12.82 -13.92
C PRO A 174 -9.27 11.99 -15.12
N LYS A 175 -9.76 12.69 -16.16
CA LYS A 175 -10.34 12.07 -17.36
C LYS A 175 -9.30 11.46 -18.28
N ASN A 176 -8.01 11.79 -18.06
CA ASN A 176 -6.90 11.27 -18.85
C ASN A 176 -5.56 11.49 -18.13
N LYS A 177 -4.51 10.91 -18.71
CA LYS A 177 -3.13 10.95 -18.22
C LYS A 177 -2.55 12.38 -18.05
N GLU A 178 -3.00 13.35 -18.85
CA GLU A 178 -2.56 14.74 -18.75
C GLU A 178 -3.18 15.46 -17.56
N GLU A 179 -4.44 15.17 -17.28
CA GLU A 179 -5.17 15.73 -16.14
C GLU A 179 -4.62 15.20 -14.81
N ALA A 180 -4.29 13.88 -14.74
CA ALA A 180 -3.61 13.27 -13.60
C ALA A 180 -2.23 13.89 -13.34
N LYS A 181 -1.44 14.18 -14.40
CA LYS A 181 -0.15 14.87 -14.30
C LYS A 181 -0.28 16.33 -13.87
N SER A 182 -1.34 17.00 -14.26
CA SER A 182 -1.62 18.39 -13.87
C SER A 182 -2.00 18.50 -12.39
N MET A 183 -2.65 17.48 -11.85
CA MET A 183 -3.04 17.39 -10.44
C MET A 183 -1.88 16.99 -9.50
N ALA A 184 -0.79 16.43 -10.05
CA ALA A 184 0.41 16.01 -9.33
C ALA A 184 1.53 17.08 -9.28
N LYS A 185 1.27 18.31 -9.76
CA LYS A 185 2.15 19.48 -9.65
C LYS A 185 1.61 20.48 -8.64
#